data_e20a48d047a0adb37e1c3bd7819d2d24
#
_entry.id   e20a48d047a0adb37e1c3bd7819d2d24
#
_cell.length_a   1.000
_cell.length_b   1.000
_cell.length_c   1.000
_cell.angle_alpha   90.00
_cell.angle_beta   90.00
_cell.angle_gamma   90.00
#
_symmetry.space_group_name_H-M   'P 1'
#
loop_
_entity.id
_entity.type
_entity.pdbx_description
1 polymer ?
#
loop_
_entity_poly.entity_id
_entity_poly.type
_entity_poly.pdbx_seq_one_letter_code
_entity_poly.pdbx_strand_id
1 'polypeptide(L)'
;VHHQIVPGFTGKVHQWIAGDCDGEFFHFGLAKLASSAAHLDAGKKGRALCEIFGNYGWAEGVSFMKWLSDHMLVRGINRYTPHAFSMTEHDPDCPPHFYAGGENPQFEVFSCLMKYLNRAAHLLSGGKPMREAAVLYHAESEWSGCSAMLFQKPMRALMEHQMDADVVPDDLFAEAEISDGK
;
A
#
# COMPACT_ATOMS: atom_id res chain seq x y z
N VAL A 1 0.38 -14.12 2.53
CA VAL A 1 1.76 -13.78 2.86
C VAL A 1 1.77 -12.38 3.47
N HIS A 2 2.19 -12.28 4.72
CA HIS A 2 2.22 -11.01 5.43
C HIS A 2 3.60 -10.37 5.25
N HIS A 3 3.63 -9.19 4.65
CA HIS A 3 4.85 -8.43 4.43
C HIS A 3 4.80 -7.15 5.24
N GLN A 4 5.86 -6.89 5.97
CA GLN A 4 5.94 -5.73 6.83
C GLN A 4 6.63 -4.57 6.12
N ILE A 5 5.96 -3.44 6.09
CA ILE A 5 6.54 -2.17 5.69
C ILE A 5 7.15 -1.54 6.95
N VAL A 6 8.47 -1.36 6.94
CA VAL A 6 9.21 -0.81 8.09
C VAL A 6 9.86 0.50 7.69
N PRO A 7 9.75 1.58 8.52
CA PRO A 7 10.34 2.87 8.20
C PRO A 7 11.82 2.77 7.84
N GLY A 8 12.18 3.36 6.70
CA GLY A 8 13.57 3.41 6.22
C GLY A 8 14.16 2.08 5.72
N PHE A 9 13.41 0.97 5.78
CA PHE A 9 13.90 -0.32 5.34
C PHE A 9 13.44 -0.63 3.91
N THR A 10 14.36 -0.61 2.97
CA THR A 10 14.11 -0.90 1.54
C THR A 10 14.92 -2.10 1.04
N GLY A 11 15.59 -2.80 1.94
CA GLY A 11 16.33 -4.02 1.62
C GLY A 11 15.43 -5.25 1.51
N LYS A 12 16.06 -6.42 1.37
CA LYS A 12 15.34 -7.69 1.37
C LYS A 12 14.75 -8.01 2.72
N VAL A 13 13.52 -8.51 2.72
CA VAL A 13 12.80 -8.97 3.90
C VAL A 13 12.72 -10.48 3.86
N HIS A 14 13.10 -11.15 4.95
CA HIS A 14 12.89 -12.59 5.08
C HIS A 14 11.41 -12.91 5.23
N GLN A 15 10.92 -13.80 4.38
CA GLN A 15 9.60 -14.37 4.54
C GLN A 15 9.64 -15.56 5.48
N TRP A 16 8.61 -15.73 6.25
CA TRP A 16 8.44 -16.87 7.16
C TRP A 16 8.46 -18.23 6.44
N ILE A 17 8.12 -18.27 5.17
CA ILE A 17 7.81 -19.52 4.46
C ILE A 17 8.61 -19.69 3.17
N ALA A 18 9.16 -18.67 2.54
CA ALA A 18 9.63 -18.77 1.15
C ALA A 18 10.84 -17.92 0.76
N GLY A 19 11.69 -17.54 1.70
CA GLY A 19 12.92 -16.81 1.38
C GLY A 19 12.78 -15.28 1.37
N ASP A 20 13.71 -14.63 0.72
CA ASP A 20 13.84 -13.18 0.73
C ASP A 20 12.81 -12.47 -0.14
N CYS A 21 12.26 -11.37 0.37
CA CYS A 21 11.41 -10.47 -0.39
C CYS A 21 12.08 -9.12 -0.60
N ASP A 22 11.77 -8.49 -1.73
CA ASP A 22 12.28 -7.16 -2.05
C ASP A 22 11.53 -6.09 -1.24
N GLY A 23 12.23 -5.44 -0.30
CA GLY A 23 11.67 -4.36 0.50
C GLY A 23 11.28 -3.14 -0.32
N GLU A 24 11.93 -2.88 -1.46
CA GLU A 24 11.54 -1.80 -2.37
C GLU A 24 10.14 -2.03 -2.96
N PHE A 25 9.78 -3.30 -3.24
CA PHE A 25 8.44 -3.63 -3.70
C PHE A 25 7.38 -3.20 -2.68
N PHE A 26 7.58 -3.50 -1.40
CA PHE A 26 6.61 -3.12 -0.37
C PHE A 26 6.50 -1.62 -0.19
N HIS A 27 7.62 -0.91 -0.23
CA HIS A 27 7.63 0.54 -0.05
C HIS A 27 7.13 1.32 -1.27
N PHE A 28 7.48 0.90 -2.48
CA PHE A 28 7.27 1.71 -3.69
C PHE A 28 6.36 1.05 -4.73
N GLY A 29 6.15 -0.25 -4.66
CA GLY A 29 5.36 -1.00 -5.64
C GLY A 29 3.96 -1.37 -5.17
N LEU A 30 3.86 -2.02 -4.01
CA LEU A 30 2.64 -2.70 -3.56
C LEU A 30 1.38 -1.81 -3.58
N ALA A 31 1.43 -0.66 -2.91
CA ALA A 31 0.31 0.26 -2.86
C ALA A 31 0.02 0.89 -4.24
N LYS A 32 1.05 1.11 -5.04
CA LYS A 32 0.92 1.69 -6.38
C LYS A 32 0.23 0.75 -7.37
N LEU A 33 0.39 -0.55 -7.26
CA LEU A 33 -0.39 -1.51 -8.06
C LEU A 33 -1.90 -1.32 -7.84
N ALA A 34 -2.33 -1.25 -6.57
CA ALA A 34 -3.74 -1.08 -6.25
C ALA A 34 -4.27 0.31 -6.66
N SER A 35 -3.51 1.37 -6.40
CA SER A 35 -3.94 2.74 -6.70
C SER A 35 -3.91 3.05 -8.20
N SER A 36 -2.97 2.50 -8.95
CA SER A 36 -2.93 2.60 -10.41
C SER A 36 -4.09 1.85 -11.05
N ALA A 37 -4.35 0.62 -10.63
CA ALA A 37 -5.51 -0.12 -11.10
C ALA A 37 -6.84 0.61 -10.80
N ALA A 38 -6.95 1.27 -9.63
CA ALA A 38 -8.13 2.05 -9.29
C ALA A 38 -8.27 3.32 -10.11
N HIS A 39 -7.17 3.88 -10.59
CA HIS A 39 -7.14 5.07 -11.46
C HIS A 39 -7.44 4.72 -12.91
N LEU A 40 -6.80 3.68 -13.44
CA LEU A 40 -6.91 3.28 -14.85
C LEU A 40 -8.24 2.59 -15.18
N ASP A 41 -8.84 1.88 -14.23
CA ASP A 41 -10.12 1.19 -14.42
C ASP A 41 -11.28 2.05 -13.90
N ALA A 42 -12.05 2.64 -14.81
CA ALA A 42 -13.21 3.46 -14.50
C ALA A 42 -14.27 2.72 -13.64
N GLY A 43 -14.36 1.40 -13.73
CA GLY A 43 -15.26 0.57 -12.92
C GLY A 43 -14.91 0.60 -11.43
N LYS A 44 -13.67 0.82 -11.10
CA LYS A 44 -13.19 0.94 -9.70
C LYS A 44 -13.48 2.31 -9.09
N LYS A 45 -13.77 3.31 -9.92
CA LYS A 45 -14.14 4.68 -9.48
C LYS A 45 -13.11 5.29 -8.51
N GLY A 46 -11.83 5.11 -8.77
CA GLY A 46 -10.73 5.61 -7.95
C GLY A 46 -10.61 4.98 -6.56
N ARG A 47 -11.21 3.81 -6.30
CA ARG A 47 -11.20 3.15 -4.99
C ARG A 47 -10.09 2.10 -4.92
N ALA A 48 -9.06 2.38 -4.13
CA ALA A 48 -7.98 1.47 -3.81
C ALA A 48 -8.04 1.07 -2.34
N LEU A 49 -8.11 -0.23 -2.07
CA LEU A 49 -8.25 -0.79 -0.73
C LEU A 49 -6.95 -1.45 -0.27
N CYS A 50 -6.64 -1.27 1.01
CA CYS A 50 -5.56 -1.97 1.70
C CYS A 50 -6.08 -2.60 2.99
N GLU A 51 -5.77 -3.88 3.21
CA GLU A 51 -5.76 -4.46 4.54
C GLU A 51 -4.48 -4.00 5.25
N ILE A 52 -4.64 -3.44 6.45
CA ILE A 52 -3.55 -2.72 7.13
C ILE A 52 -3.42 -3.14 8.60
N PHE A 53 -2.22 -3.05 9.16
CA PHE A 53 -1.85 -3.35 10.55
C PHE A 53 -1.67 -4.83 10.90
N GLY A 54 -2.07 -5.76 10.05
CA GLY A 54 -1.94 -7.18 10.34
C GLY A 54 -0.49 -7.64 10.50
N ASN A 55 -0.27 -8.56 11.44
CA ASN A 55 0.98 -9.27 11.66
C ASN A 55 2.19 -8.44 12.17
N TYR A 56 1.95 -7.24 12.69
CA TYR A 56 2.99 -6.46 13.37
C TYR A 56 3.16 -6.81 14.84
N GLY A 57 2.21 -7.57 15.40
CA GLY A 57 2.25 -8.00 16.80
C GLY A 57 1.70 -6.96 17.77
N TRP A 58 1.68 -7.33 19.06
CA TRP A 58 1.18 -6.47 20.13
C TRP A 58 2.03 -5.23 20.40
N ALA A 59 3.28 -5.24 19.94
CA ALA A 59 4.19 -4.09 20.07
C ALA A 59 3.88 -2.95 19.10
N GLU A 60 2.97 -3.15 18.14
CA GLU A 60 2.57 -2.11 17.21
C GLU A 60 1.79 -1.01 17.93
N GLY A 61 2.40 0.15 18.08
CA GLY A 61 1.77 1.32 18.69
C GLY A 61 1.03 2.19 17.67
N VAL A 62 0.08 2.99 18.17
CA VAL A 62 -0.75 3.91 17.35
C VAL A 62 0.09 4.90 16.53
N SER A 63 1.26 5.30 17.01
CA SER A 63 2.17 6.16 16.24
C SER A 63 2.70 5.48 14.98
N PHE A 64 3.04 4.20 15.07
CA PHE A 64 3.46 3.41 13.92
C PHE A 64 2.28 3.16 12.97
N MET A 65 1.11 2.83 13.50
CA MET A 65 -0.12 2.70 12.71
C MET A 65 -0.43 3.98 11.92
N LYS A 66 -0.24 5.14 12.55
CA LYS A 66 -0.43 6.42 11.85
C LYS A 66 0.59 6.60 10.72
N TRP A 67 1.86 6.33 10.98
CA TRP A 67 2.89 6.41 9.94
C TRP A 67 2.57 5.49 8.77
N LEU A 68 2.18 4.24 9.04
CA LEU A 68 1.81 3.28 8.01
C LEU A 68 0.57 3.73 7.21
N SER A 69 -0.41 4.30 7.89
CA SER A 69 -1.60 4.89 7.24
C SER A 69 -1.22 6.02 6.29
N ASP A 70 -0.36 6.94 6.73
CA ASP A 70 0.13 8.05 5.90
C ASP A 70 0.93 7.55 4.71
N HIS A 71 1.78 6.53 4.93
CA HIS A 71 2.54 5.87 3.89
C HIS A 71 1.64 5.32 2.76
N MET A 72 0.51 4.73 3.14
CA MET A 72 -0.47 4.21 2.18
C MET A 72 -1.29 5.33 1.53
N LEU A 73 -1.72 6.36 2.30
CA LEU A 73 -2.48 7.50 1.79
C LEU A 73 -1.74 8.24 0.68
N VAL A 74 -0.46 8.55 0.89
CA VAL A 74 0.35 9.29 -0.11
C VAL A 74 0.62 8.47 -1.38
N ARG A 75 0.37 7.17 -1.34
CA ARG A 75 0.46 6.27 -2.50
C ARG A 75 -0.88 6.00 -3.17
N GLY A 76 -1.94 6.69 -2.73
CA GLY A 76 -3.26 6.65 -3.36
C GLY A 76 -4.21 5.59 -2.81
N ILE A 77 -3.87 4.94 -1.69
CA ILE A 77 -4.83 4.08 -0.98
C ILE A 77 -5.84 4.97 -0.23
N ASN A 78 -7.12 4.71 -0.44
CA ASN A 78 -8.20 5.50 0.14
C ASN A 78 -9.36 4.67 0.74
N ARG A 79 -9.14 3.37 0.88
CA ARG A 79 -10.02 2.45 1.59
C ARG A 79 -9.17 1.52 2.45
N TYR A 80 -9.63 1.23 3.66
CA TYR A 80 -8.86 0.46 4.62
C TYR A 80 -9.70 -0.59 5.30
N THR A 81 -9.11 -1.76 5.48
CA THR A 81 -9.61 -2.81 6.37
C THR A 81 -8.54 -3.04 7.44
N PRO A 82 -8.68 -2.42 8.62
CA PRO A 82 -7.73 -2.63 9.70
C PRO A 82 -7.81 -4.07 10.23
N HIS A 83 -6.68 -4.74 10.33
CA HIS A 83 -6.57 -6.07 10.90
C HIS A 83 -6.00 -5.96 12.33
N ALA A 84 -6.74 -6.37 13.38
CA ALA A 84 -8.12 -6.81 13.30
C ALA A 84 -8.94 -6.35 14.51
N PHE A 85 -10.24 -6.22 14.33
CA PHE A 85 -11.15 -6.00 15.41
C PHE A 85 -11.63 -7.37 15.93
N SER A 86 -10.98 -7.86 16.98
CA SER A 86 -11.31 -9.12 17.62
C SER A 86 -12.15 -8.90 18.87
N MET A 87 -13.20 -9.70 19.06
CA MET A 87 -14.08 -9.64 20.24
C MET A 87 -13.48 -10.34 21.47
N THR A 88 -12.41 -11.08 21.30
CA THR A 88 -11.73 -11.82 22.37
C THR A 88 -10.24 -11.50 22.38
N GLU A 89 -9.63 -11.54 23.58
CA GLU A 89 -8.19 -11.41 23.75
C GLU A 89 -7.44 -12.61 23.13
N HIS A 90 -8.02 -13.79 23.21
CA HIS A 90 -7.40 -15.04 22.76
C HIS A 90 -7.82 -15.45 21.35
N ASP A 91 -7.93 -14.49 20.44
CA ASP A 91 -8.14 -14.79 19.04
C ASP A 91 -6.90 -15.50 18.46
N PRO A 92 -7.05 -16.64 17.75
CA PRO A 92 -5.94 -17.37 17.19
C PRO A 92 -5.27 -16.68 16.00
N ASP A 93 -5.89 -15.65 15.45
CA ASP A 93 -5.33 -14.88 14.35
C ASP A 93 -4.18 -13.97 14.81
N CYS A 94 -3.38 -13.50 13.87
CA CYS A 94 -2.20 -12.70 14.20
C CYS A 94 -2.56 -11.32 14.79
N PRO A 95 -1.87 -10.88 15.87
CA PRO A 95 -2.08 -9.55 16.44
C PRO A 95 -1.54 -8.43 15.50
N PRO A 96 -1.97 -7.16 15.69
CA PRO A 96 -2.69 -6.66 16.86
C PRO A 96 -4.21 -6.88 16.79
N HIS A 97 -4.84 -7.01 17.96
CA HIS A 97 -6.30 -7.05 18.12
C HIS A 97 -6.75 -5.77 18.82
N PHE A 98 -7.49 -4.91 18.12
CA PHE A 98 -7.73 -3.53 18.60
C PHE A 98 -8.66 -3.48 19.81
N TYR A 99 -9.68 -4.33 19.84
CA TYR A 99 -10.60 -4.41 20.96
C TYR A 99 -10.16 -5.45 22.00
N ALA A 100 -9.87 -6.68 21.56
CA ALA A 100 -9.36 -7.79 22.38
C ALA A 100 -10.21 -8.01 23.67
N GLY A 101 -11.53 -8.09 23.53
CA GLY A 101 -12.42 -8.24 24.70
C GLY A 101 -12.47 -7.03 25.64
N GLY A 102 -11.89 -5.89 25.26
CA GLY A 102 -11.73 -4.70 26.10
C GLY A 102 -10.36 -4.58 26.77
N GLU A 103 -9.49 -5.57 26.60
CA GLU A 103 -8.20 -5.64 27.28
C GLU A 103 -7.10 -4.81 26.61
N ASN A 104 -7.29 -4.37 25.35
CA ASN A 104 -6.28 -3.55 24.68
C ASN A 104 -6.33 -2.09 25.15
N PRO A 105 -5.32 -1.62 25.90
CA PRO A 105 -5.32 -0.23 26.44
C PRO A 105 -5.21 0.84 25.35
N GLN A 106 -4.84 0.49 24.12
CA GLN A 106 -4.74 1.42 23.00
C GLN A 106 -6.07 1.64 22.27
N PHE A 107 -7.14 0.92 22.62
CA PHE A 107 -8.40 0.94 21.87
C PHE A 107 -9.02 2.34 21.75
N GLU A 108 -9.01 3.14 22.83
CA GLU A 108 -9.52 4.51 22.80
C GLU A 108 -8.74 5.40 21.82
N VAL A 109 -7.40 5.30 21.87
CA VAL A 109 -6.52 6.07 20.99
C VAL A 109 -6.64 5.60 19.54
N PHE A 110 -6.84 4.29 19.32
CA PHE A 110 -7.13 3.72 18.01
C PHE A 110 -8.38 4.35 17.39
N SER A 111 -9.43 4.62 18.17
CA SER A 111 -10.62 5.29 17.65
C SER A 111 -10.33 6.69 17.11
N CYS A 112 -9.39 7.42 17.72
CA CYS A 112 -8.93 8.72 17.22
C CYS A 112 -8.16 8.58 15.89
N LEU A 113 -7.32 7.55 15.77
CA LEU A 113 -6.62 7.24 14.52
C LEU A 113 -7.63 6.92 13.41
N MET A 114 -8.67 6.15 13.67
CA MET A 114 -9.70 5.84 12.67
C MET A 114 -10.46 7.09 12.20
N LYS A 115 -10.75 8.02 13.11
CA LYS A 115 -11.35 9.32 12.73
C LYS A 115 -10.42 10.14 11.85
N TYR A 116 -9.13 10.15 12.15
CA TYR A 116 -8.11 10.80 11.31
C TYR A 116 -8.07 10.15 9.92
N LEU A 117 -7.93 8.83 9.86
CA LEU A 117 -7.79 8.08 8.62
C LEU A 117 -9.01 8.25 7.72
N ASN A 118 -10.22 8.20 8.28
CA ASN A 118 -11.47 8.44 7.55
C ASN A 118 -11.51 9.83 6.92
N ARG A 119 -11.11 10.88 7.67
CA ARG A 119 -11.07 12.25 7.13
C ARG A 119 -10.03 12.40 6.03
N ALA A 120 -8.82 11.87 6.23
CA ALA A 120 -7.74 11.95 5.25
C ALA A 120 -8.11 11.19 3.95
N ALA A 121 -8.63 9.98 4.09
CA ALA A 121 -9.10 9.17 2.96
C ALA A 121 -10.25 9.85 2.20
N HIS A 122 -11.18 10.51 2.90
CA HIS A 122 -12.27 11.28 2.29
C HIS A 122 -11.73 12.45 1.47
N LEU A 123 -10.82 13.24 2.04
CA LEU A 123 -10.20 14.38 1.35
C LEU A 123 -9.47 13.96 0.08
N LEU A 124 -8.80 12.81 0.11
CA LEU A 124 -8.03 12.29 -1.02
C LEU A 124 -8.87 11.49 -2.04
N SER A 125 -10.14 11.23 -1.75
CA SER A 125 -11.00 10.39 -2.61
C SER A 125 -11.71 11.15 -3.73
N GLY A 126 -11.78 12.45 -3.70
CA GLY A 126 -12.57 13.25 -4.63
C GLY A 126 -11.77 14.02 -5.69
N GLY A 127 -10.46 13.97 -5.62
CA GLY A 127 -9.55 14.67 -6.51
C GLY A 127 -9.15 13.87 -7.75
N LYS A 128 -8.44 14.55 -8.66
CA LYS A 128 -7.73 13.89 -9.75
C LYS A 128 -6.28 13.65 -9.32
N PRO A 129 -5.76 12.44 -9.47
CA PRO A 129 -4.35 12.17 -9.17
C PRO A 129 -3.44 12.97 -10.12
N MET A 130 -2.44 13.63 -9.54
CA MET A 130 -1.42 14.37 -10.30
C MET A 130 -0.25 13.42 -10.61
N ARG A 131 -0.43 12.56 -11.60
CA ARG A 131 0.56 11.55 -12.00
C ARG A 131 1.15 11.94 -13.33
N GLU A 132 2.44 12.26 -13.33
CA GLU A 132 3.15 12.80 -14.50
C GLU A 132 3.91 11.73 -15.28
N ALA A 133 3.99 10.51 -14.76
CA ALA A 133 4.74 9.42 -15.38
C ALA A 133 3.94 8.11 -15.37
N ALA A 134 4.24 7.25 -16.33
CA ALA A 134 3.79 5.85 -16.37
C ALA A 134 5.02 4.92 -16.27
N VAL A 135 4.92 3.91 -15.43
CA VAL A 135 5.91 2.85 -15.29
C VAL A 135 5.32 1.56 -15.81
N LEU A 136 5.94 1.01 -16.85
CA LEU A 136 5.47 -0.25 -17.46
C LEU A 136 5.59 -1.40 -16.45
N TYR A 137 4.51 -2.15 -16.30
CA TYR A 137 4.50 -3.44 -15.61
C TYR A 137 4.59 -4.57 -16.65
N HIS A 138 5.79 -5.11 -16.80
CA HIS A 138 6.11 -6.13 -17.81
C HIS A 138 5.88 -7.55 -17.28
N ALA A 139 4.68 -7.85 -16.82
CA ALA A 139 4.33 -9.14 -16.21
C ALA A 139 4.63 -10.33 -17.13
N GLU A 140 4.34 -10.19 -18.43
CA GLU A 140 4.57 -11.22 -19.44
C GLU A 140 6.06 -11.59 -19.56
N SER A 141 6.95 -10.60 -19.47
CA SER A 141 8.39 -10.84 -19.46
C SER A 141 8.82 -11.63 -18.25
N GLU A 142 8.29 -11.29 -17.07
CA GLU A 142 8.57 -12.02 -15.82
C GLU A 142 8.04 -13.47 -15.89
N TRP A 143 6.82 -13.66 -16.36
CA TRP A 143 6.20 -14.98 -16.51
C TRP A 143 6.92 -15.87 -17.51
N SER A 144 7.51 -15.28 -18.58
CA SER A 144 8.31 -16.01 -19.56
C SER A 144 9.71 -16.35 -19.07
N GLY A 145 10.09 -15.93 -17.86
CA GLY A 145 11.41 -16.14 -17.27
C GLY A 145 12.50 -15.19 -17.78
N CYS A 146 12.11 -14.11 -18.47
CA CYS A 146 13.05 -13.08 -18.88
C CYS A 146 13.53 -12.27 -17.70
N SER A 147 14.81 -11.94 -17.67
CA SER A 147 15.37 -11.01 -16.71
C SER A 147 15.10 -9.58 -17.16
N ALA A 148 14.24 -8.88 -16.44
CA ALA A 148 13.90 -7.49 -16.69
C ALA A 148 14.08 -6.64 -15.43
N MET A 149 14.17 -5.33 -15.60
CA MET A 149 14.22 -4.42 -14.46
C MET A 149 12.86 -4.42 -13.74
N LEU A 150 12.83 -4.75 -12.46
CA LEU A 150 11.60 -4.75 -11.66
C LEU A 150 11.01 -3.33 -11.59
N PHE A 151 9.70 -3.20 -11.82
CA PHE A 151 9.00 -1.92 -11.91
C PHE A 151 9.11 -1.03 -10.66
N GLN A 152 9.33 -1.61 -9.49
CA GLN A 152 9.54 -0.85 -8.26
C GLN A 152 10.85 -0.05 -8.26
N LYS A 153 11.83 -0.39 -9.08
CA LYS A 153 13.10 0.36 -9.19
C LYS A 153 12.90 1.76 -9.79
N PRO A 154 12.34 1.90 -11.02
CA PRO A 154 12.02 3.23 -11.55
C PRO A 154 10.95 3.94 -10.71
N MET A 155 9.98 3.21 -10.12
CA MET A 155 8.98 3.80 -9.24
C MET A 155 9.64 4.45 -8.01
N ARG A 156 10.60 3.79 -7.38
CA ARG A 156 11.40 4.37 -6.29
C ARG A 156 12.10 5.65 -6.72
N ALA A 157 12.81 5.61 -7.85
CA ALA A 157 13.55 6.77 -8.34
C ALA A 157 12.64 7.98 -8.58
N LEU A 158 11.45 7.78 -9.18
CA LEU A 158 10.46 8.84 -9.38
C LEU A 158 9.97 9.40 -8.04
N MET A 159 9.52 8.54 -7.13
CA MET A 159 8.95 8.96 -5.85
C MET A 159 9.97 9.66 -4.95
N GLU A 160 11.24 9.24 -4.94
CA GLU A 160 12.32 9.94 -4.22
C GLU A 160 12.60 11.34 -4.80
N HIS A 161 12.23 11.58 -6.06
CA HIS A 161 12.28 12.91 -6.70
C HIS A 161 10.93 13.65 -6.67
N GLN A 162 10.00 13.23 -5.82
CA GLN A 162 8.67 13.86 -5.65
C GLN A 162 7.79 13.80 -6.92
N MET A 163 8.04 12.83 -7.78
CA MET A 163 7.22 12.59 -8.98
C MET A 163 6.33 11.37 -8.72
N ASP A 164 5.02 11.54 -8.88
CA ASP A 164 4.09 10.42 -8.81
C ASP A 164 3.91 9.76 -10.20
N ALA A 165 3.60 8.46 -10.20
CA ALA A 165 3.43 7.70 -11.42
C ALA A 165 2.35 6.64 -11.27
N ASP A 166 1.77 6.21 -12.39
CA ASP A 166 0.98 4.99 -12.47
C ASP A 166 1.84 3.80 -12.90
N VAL A 167 1.51 2.63 -12.36
CA VAL A 167 1.98 1.35 -12.88
C VAL A 167 0.99 0.88 -13.94
N VAL A 168 1.44 0.77 -15.17
CA VAL A 168 0.60 0.51 -16.33
C VAL A 168 0.97 -0.83 -16.94
N PRO A 169 0.03 -1.78 -17.08
CA PRO A 169 0.28 -3.03 -17.77
C PRO A 169 0.40 -2.82 -19.29
N ASP A 170 1.00 -3.79 -19.97
CA ASP A 170 1.37 -3.69 -21.37
C ASP A 170 0.15 -3.43 -22.30
N ASP A 171 -0.95 -4.09 -22.03
CA ASP A 171 -2.21 -3.96 -22.79
C ASP A 171 -2.82 -2.55 -22.72
N LEU A 172 -2.68 -1.87 -21.59
CA LEU A 172 -3.14 -0.48 -21.42
C LEU A 172 -2.09 0.56 -21.84
N PHE A 173 -0.82 0.18 -21.92
CA PHE A 173 0.25 1.10 -22.30
C PHE A 173 0.09 1.62 -23.73
N ALA A 174 -0.42 0.78 -24.62
CA ALA A 174 -0.69 1.15 -26.02
C ALA A 174 -1.83 2.17 -26.18
N GLU A 175 -2.70 2.31 -25.16
CA GLU A 175 -3.82 3.26 -25.14
C GLU A 175 -3.45 4.60 -24.48
N ALA A 176 -2.23 4.73 -23.99
CA ALA A 176 -1.78 5.94 -23.29
C ALA A 176 -1.70 7.13 -24.26
N GLU A 177 -2.36 8.22 -23.91
CA GLU A 177 -2.29 9.49 -24.61
C GLU A 177 -1.20 10.37 -24.02
N ILE A 178 -0.34 10.91 -24.88
CA ILE A 178 0.67 11.90 -24.47
C ILE A 178 0.12 13.28 -24.78
N SER A 179 -0.09 14.09 -23.77
CA SER A 179 -0.56 15.47 -23.89
C SER A 179 0.42 16.43 -23.25
N ASP A 180 0.74 17.53 -23.92
CA ASP A 180 1.68 18.56 -23.47
C ASP A 180 3.07 18.02 -23.07
N GLY A 181 3.53 16.96 -23.74
CA GLY A 181 4.81 16.32 -23.46
C GLY A 181 4.82 15.43 -22.20
N LYS A 182 3.64 15.10 -21.69
CA LYS A 182 3.43 14.22 -20.53
C LYS A 182 2.46 13.09 -20.86
#